data_0cc7ca13c178268fb788504edd149703
#
_entry.id   0cc7ca13c178268fb788504edd149703
#
_cell.length_a   1.000
_cell.length_b   1.000
_cell.length_c   1.000
_cell.angle_alpha   90.00
_cell.angle_beta   90.00
_cell.angle_gamma   90.00
#
_symmetry.space_group_name_H-M   'P 1'
#
loop_
_entity.id
_entity.type
_entity.pdbx_description
1 polymer ?
#
loop_
_entity_poly.entity_id
_entity_poly.type
_entity_poly.pdbx_seq_one_letter_code
_entity_poly.pdbx_strand_id
1 'polypeptide(L)'
;MPAPRSAAQCRRPLTLAGHYFPADRFKGLDAIFAETRSITKALRRFGVMDYVRRVTRVATRLPTGREADLLRQARSKPVLVIEAVNIDEAGAPIEYGIGFSAGERLQLVFET
;
A
#
# COMPACT_ATOMS: atom_id res chain seq x y z
N MET A 1 -1.31 6.81 -5.48
CA MET A 1 0.10 7.16 -5.62
C MET A 1 0.37 7.63 -7.03
N PRO A 2 0.95 8.76 -7.19
CA PRO A 2 1.29 9.18 -8.53
C PRO A 2 2.31 8.22 -9.12
N ALA A 3 2.11 7.87 -10.38
CA ALA A 3 3.09 7.07 -11.09
C ALA A 3 4.38 7.90 -11.16
N PRO A 4 5.46 7.42 -10.61
CA PRO A 4 6.72 8.15 -10.75
C PRO A 4 7.10 8.18 -12.22
N ARG A 5 7.61 9.30 -12.64
CA ARG A 5 8.07 9.41 -14.02
C ARG A 5 9.12 8.36 -14.34
N SER A 6 9.92 8.04 -13.34
CA SER A 6 10.89 6.97 -13.50
C SER A 6 10.24 5.62 -13.78
N ALA A 7 9.00 5.40 -13.32
CA ALA A 7 8.31 4.16 -13.61
C ALA A 7 8.04 4.02 -15.09
N ALA A 8 7.63 5.10 -15.74
CA ALA A 8 7.45 5.09 -17.18
C ALA A 8 8.78 4.86 -17.88
N GLN A 9 9.84 5.45 -17.37
CA GLN A 9 11.17 5.26 -17.91
C GLN A 9 11.71 3.87 -17.61
N CYS A 10 11.38 3.33 -16.44
CA CYS A 10 11.82 2.00 -16.05
C CYS A 10 11.06 0.88 -16.73
N ARG A 11 9.91 1.17 -17.28
CA ARG A 11 9.09 0.23 -18.04
C ARG A 11 8.40 -0.83 -17.19
N ARG A 12 8.86 -1.07 -15.97
CA ARG A 12 8.29 -2.10 -15.09
C ARG A 12 7.97 -1.53 -13.73
N PRO A 13 6.70 -1.44 -13.38
CA PRO A 13 6.33 -1.04 -12.02
C PRO A 13 6.92 -2.03 -11.02
N LEU A 14 7.38 -1.53 -9.90
CA LEU A 14 7.90 -2.37 -8.84
C LEU A 14 6.78 -2.89 -7.96
N THR A 15 5.80 -2.06 -7.68
CA THR A 15 4.75 -2.37 -6.72
C THR A 15 3.42 -1.78 -7.18
N LEU A 16 2.36 -2.57 -7.01
CA LEU A 16 0.97 -2.10 -7.09
C LEU A 16 0.46 -2.02 -5.67
N ALA A 17 -0.09 -0.91 -5.27
CA ALA A 17 -0.52 -0.74 -3.88
C ALA A 17 -1.91 -0.16 -3.79
N GLY A 18 -2.65 -0.58 -2.75
CA GLY A 18 -3.95 -0.04 -2.41
C GLY A 18 -4.01 0.28 -0.93
N HIS A 19 -4.73 1.33 -0.59
CA HIS A 19 -4.93 1.75 0.78
C HIS A 19 -6.43 1.92 1.01
N TYR A 20 -6.92 1.34 2.10
CA TYR A 20 -8.34 1.30 2.41
C TYR A 20 -8.56 1.84 3.82
N PHE A 21 -9.58 2.67 3.96
CA PHE A 21 -9.90 3.34 5.22
C PHE A 21 -11.38 3.10 5.54
N PRO A 22 -11.75 2.98 6.84
CA PRO A 22 -13.16 2.87 7.19
C PRO A 22 -13.96 4.07 6.68
N ALA A 23 -14.92 3.82 5.79
CA ALA A 23 -15.63 4.88 5.10
C ALA A 23 -16.45 5.75 6.06
N ASP A 24 -17.05 5.14 7.07
CA ASP A 24 -17.89 5.87 8.00
C ASP A 24 -17.12 6.89 8.81
N ARG A 25 -15.90 6.56 9.19
CA ARG A 25 -15.06 7.41 10.00
C ARG A 25 -14.35 8.49 9.18
N PHE A 26 -14.04 8.19 7.94
CA PHE A 26 -13.16 9.02 7.12
C PHE A 26 -13.86 9.54 5.86
N LYS A 27 -15.07 10.02 5.99
CA LYS A 27 -15.77 10.60 4.85
C LYS A 27 -15.02 11.80 4.32
N GLY A 28 -14.75 11.80 3.02
CA GLY A 28 -14.03 12.89 2.39
C GLY A 28 -12.52 12.83 2.53
N LEU A 29 -11.99 11.73 3.07
CA LEU A 29 -10.55 11.58 3.24
C LEU A 29 -9.80 11.70 1.92
N ASP A 30 -10.34 11.13 0.86
CA ASP A 30 -9.73 11.18 -0.46
C ASP A 30 -9.54 12.61 -0.95
N ALA A 31 -10.53 13.47 -0.76
CA ALA A 31 -10.42 14.87 -1.13
C ALA A 31 -9.37 15.59 -0.30
N ILE A 32 -9.31 15.31 0.99
CA ILE A 32 -8.32 15.92 1.88
C ILE A 32 -6.92 15.40 1.55
N PHE A 33 -6.81 14.13 1.22
CA PHE A 33 -5.53 13.59 0.79
C PHE A 33 -5.05 14.24 -0.51
N ALA A 34 -5.96 14.46 -1.45
CA ALA A 34 -5.60 15.13 -2.70
C ALA A 34 -5.06 16.55 -2.44
N GLU A 35 -5.58 17.21 -1.41
CA GLU A 35 -5.14 18.54 -1.01
C GLU A 35 -3.81 18.51 -0.27
N THR A 36 -3.70 17.65 0.74
CA THR A 36 -2.52 17.61 1.63
C THR A 36 -1.37 16.81 1.06
N ARG A 37 -1.67 15.84 0.22
CA ARG A 37 -0.71 14.88 -0.34
C ARG A 37 0.04 14.08 0.71
N SER A 38 -0.54 13.94 1.89
CA SER A 38 0.04 13.18 2.98
C SER A 38 -1.07 12.48 3.74
N ILE A 39 -0.98 11.15 3.84
CA ILE A 39 -1.94 10.38 4.63
C ILE A 39 -1.92 10.81 6.08
N THR A 40 -0.74 11.02 6.64
CA THR A 40 -0.61 11.45 8.03
C THR A 40 -1.32 12.78 8.28
N LYS A 41 -1.11 13.75 7.40
CA LYS A 41 -1.77 15.05 7.52
C LYS A 41 -3.28 14.94 7.32
N ALA A 42 -3.70 14.11 6.36
CA ALA A 42 -5.12 13.91 6.11
C ALA A 42 -5.80 13.27 7.31
N LEU A 43 -5.19 12.28 7.92
CA LEU A 43 -5.74 11.62 9.10
C LEU A 43 -5.83 12.55 10.30
N ARG A 44 -4.92 13.49 10.43
CA ARG A 44 -4.97 14.47 11.51
C ARG A 44 -6.23 15.33 11.45
N ARG A 45 -6.74 15.59 10.27
CA ARG A 45 -7.99 16.34 10.11
C ARG A 45 -9.19 15.58 10.62
N PHE A 46 -9.06 14.27 10.81
CA PHE A 46 -10.10 13.42 11.38
C PHE A 46 -9.80 13.06 12.84
N GLY A 47 -8.87 13.77 13.47
CA GLY A 47 -8.57 13.56 14.88
C GLY A 47 -7.58 12.44 15.15
N VAL A 48 -7.00 11.83 14.12
CA VAL A 48 -6.00 10.78 14.30
C VAL A 48 -4.63 11.45 14.35
N MET A 49 -4.15 11.67 15.57
CA MET A 49 -2.86 12.35 15.78
C MET A 49 -1.69 11.40 15.70
N ASP A 50 -1.90 10.17 16.14
CA ASP A 50 -0.89 9.13 16.14
C ASP A 50 -1.50 7.80 15.69
N TYR A 51 -0.70 7.01 15.01
CA TYR A 51 -1.10 5.64 14.67
C TYR A 51 0.15 4.79 14.55
N VAL A 52 -0.03 3.49 14.76
CA VAL A 52 1.07 2.54 14.68
C VAL A 52 0.66 1.36 13.82
N ARG A 53 1.63 0.68 13.28
CA ARG A 53 1.41 -0.55 12.55
C ARG A 53 1.22 -1.68 13.56
N ARG A 54 0.06 -2.33 13.47
CA ARG A 54 -0.23 -3.46 14.32
C ARG A 54 0.31 -4.75 13.77
N VAL A 55 0.15 -4.96 12.46
CA VAL A 55 0.56 -6.21 11.84
C VAL A 55 0.98 -5.96 10.40
N THR A 56 1.98 -6.69 9.99
CA THR A 56 2.40 -6.78 8.60
C THR A 56 2.48 -8.26 8.25
N ARG A 57 1.81 -8.65 7.18
CA ARG A 57 1.87 -10.01 6.66
C ARG A 57 2.54 -10.01 5.31
N VAL A 58 3.44 -10.94 5.13
CA VAL A 58 4.17 -11.09 3.87
C VAL A 58 3.93 -12.51 3.38
N ALA A 59 3.52 -12.62 2.13
CA ALA A 59 3.26 -13.91 1.51
C ALA A 59 3.70 -13.88 0.05
N THR A 60 3.78 -15.04 -0.55
CA THR A 60 4.04 -15.16 -1.98
C THR A 60 2.95 -16.01 -2.61
N ARG A 61 2.64 -15.71 -3.85
CA ARG A 61 1.72 -16.51 -4.64
C ARG A 61 1.95 -16.19 -6.11
N LEU A 62 1.36 -16.99 -6.98
CA LEU A 62 1.38 -16.65 -8.40
C LEU A 62 0.45 -15.48 -8.66
N PRO A 63 0.79 -14.62 -9.59
CA PRO A 63 -0.04 -13.47 -9.91
C PRO A 63 -1.29 -13.89 -10.68
N THR A 64 -2.33 -13.07 -10.58
CA THR A 64 -3.41 -13.13 -11.56
C THR A 64 -2.90 -12.62 -12.89
N GLY A 65 -3.65 -12.88 -13.97
CA GLY A 65 -3.26 -12.36 -15.29
C GLY A 65 -3.14 -10.84 -15.29
N ARG A 66 -4.07 -10.15 -14.61
CA ARG A 66 -4.03 -8.70 -14.53
C ARG A 66 -2.80 -8.19 -13.77
N GLU A 67 -2.47 -8.84 -12.67
CA GLU A 67 -1.28 -8.47 -11.90
C GLU A 67 -0.01 -8.67 -12.71
N ALA A 68 0.09 -9.80 -13.39
CA ALA A 68 1.25 -10.07 -14.23
C ALA A 68 1.42 -9.02 -15.32
N ASP A 69 0.31 -8.63 -15.96
CA ASP A 69 0.34 -7.60 -16.99
C ASP A 69 0.76 -6.25 -16.42
N LEU A 70 0.17 -5.86 -15.29
CA LEU A 70 0.47 -4.57 -14.67
C LEU A 70 1.90 -4.50 -14.14
N LEU A 71 2.40 -5.59 -13.60
CA LEU A 71 3.78 -5.67 -13.09
C LEU A 71 4.78 -6.02 -14.18
N ARG A 72 4.30 -6.34 -15.37
CA ARG A 72 5.14 -6.72 -16.51
C ARG A 72 6.06 -7.87 -16.17
N GLN A 73 5.46 -8.95 -15.66
CA GLN A 73 6.20 -10.15 -15.36
C GLN A 73 5.47 -11.38 -15.89
N ALA A 74 6.19 -12.49 -15.95
CA ALA A 74 5.61 -13.74 -16.38
C ALA A 74 4.62 -14.27 -15.33
N ARG A 75 3.56 -14.93 -15.77
CA ARG A 75 2.57 -15.54 -14.86
C ARG A 75 3.15 -16.68 -14.04
N SER A 76 4.28 -17.22 -14.45
CA SER A 76 4.96 -18.30 -13.73
C SER A 76 5.88 -17.80 -12.62
N LYS A 77 6.05 -16.48 -12.50
CA LYS A 77 6.91 -15.89 -11.48
C LYS A 77 6.05 -15.40 -10.32
N PRO A 78 6.45 -15.63 -9.07
CA PRO A 78 5.63 -15.24 -7.93
C PRO A 78 5.60 -13.74 -7.70
N VAL A 79 4.53 -13.30 -7.08
CA VAL A 79 4.45 -11.95 -6.52
C VAL A 79 4.59 -12.03 -5.02
N LEU A 80 5.16 -10.97 -4.46
CA LEU A 80 5.25 -10.78 -3.04
C LEU A 80 4.05 -9.92 -2.63
N VAL A 81 3.25 -10.41 -1.71
CA VAL A 81 2.05 -9.72 -1.23
C VAL A 81 2.32 -9.26 0.18
N ILE A 82 2.21 -7.96 0.40
CA ILE A 82 2.44 -7.37 1.70
C ILE A 82 1.15 -6.69 2.14
N GLU A 83 0.61 -7.15 3.27
CA GLU A 83 -0.58 -6.56 3.88
C GLU A 83 -0.19 -5.93 5.20
N ALA A 84 -0.79 -4.79 5.51
CA ALA A 84 -0.51 -4.11 6.76
C ALA A 84 -1.77 -3.46 7.30
N VAL A 85 -1.90 -3.45 8.62
CA VAL A 85 -3.00 -2.79 9.32
C VAL A 85 -2.40 -1.78 10.28
N ASN A 86 -2.86 -0.55 10.19
CA ASN A 86 -2.52 0.50 11.14
C ASN A 86 -3.70 0.74 12.07
N ILE A 87 -3.40 1.00 13.34
CA ILE A 87 -4.41 1.27 14.36
C ILE A 87 -4.14 2.62 15.00
N ASP A 88 -5.20 3.23 15.52
CA ASP A 88 -5.08 4.48 16.26
C ASP A 88 -4.70 4.23 17.73
N GLU A 89 -4.66 5.29 18.51
CA GLU A 89 -4.29 5.21 19.93
C GLU A 89 -5.24 4.36 20.75
N ALA A 90 -6.50 4.25 20.33
CA ALA A 90 -7.49 3.43 21.00
C ALA A 90 -7.47 1.97 20.54
N GLY A 91 -6.62 1.63 19.59
CA GLY A 91 -6.53 0.29 19.06
C GLY A 91 -7.50 -0.01 17.93
N ALA A 92 -8.21 0.99 17.43
CA ALA A 92 -9.15 0.79 16.32
C ALA A 92 -8.41 0.79 14.98
N PRO A 93 -8.75 -0.13 14.07
CA PRO A 93 -8.15 -0.13 12.75
C PRO A 93 -8.53 1.14 11.99
N ILE A 94 -7.52 1.79 11.42
CA ILE A 94 -7.76 3.00 10.64
C ILE A 94 -7.33 2.87 9.18
N GLU A 95 -6.46 1.92 8.91
CA GLU A 95 -5.95 1.77 7.55
C GLU A 95 -5.56 0.32 7.30
N TYR A 96 -5.96 -0.18 6.13
CA TYR A 96 -5.50 -1.45 5.60
C TYR A 96 -4.75 -1.17 4.30
N GLY A 97 -3.50 -1.56 4.24
CA GLY A 97 -2.69 -1.44 3.05
C GLY A 97 -2.38 -2.81 2.47
N ILE A 98 -2.38 -2.90 1.16
CA ILE A 98 -1.96 -4.11 0.48
C ILE A 98 -1.10 -3.74 -0.72
N GLY A 99 0.01 -4.43 -0.87
CA GLY A 99 0.92 -4.20 -1.97
C GLY A 99 1.30 -5.51 -2.64
N PHE A 100 1.41 -5.47 -3.95
CA PHE A 100 1.84 -6.60 -4.78
C PHE A 100 3.10 -6.19 -5.50
N SER A 101 4.17 -6.93 -5.30
CA SER A 101 5.46 -6.62 -5.91
C SER A 101 5.99 -7.83 -6.67
N ALA A 102 6.68 -7.56 -7.77
CA ALA A 102 7.34 -8.62 -8.50
C ALA A 102 8.42 -9.24 -7.61
N GLY A 103 8.28 -10.52 -7.27
CA GLY A 103 9.13 -11.15 -6.27
C GLY A 103 10.60 -11.18 -6.67
N GLU A 104 10.90 -11.27 -7.95
CA GLU A 104 12.27 -11.32 -8.40
C GLU A 104 12.93 -9.93 -8.47
N ARG A 105 12.16 -8.86 -8.29
CA ARG A 105 12.65 -7.48 -8.34
C ARG A 105 12.63 -6.76 -7.01
N LEU A 106 12.21 -7.46 -5.96
CA LEU A 106 12.09 -6.86 -4.64
C LEU A 106 12.65 -7.78 -3.57
N GLN A 107 13.39 -7.19 -2.67
CA GLN A 107 13.89 -7.88 -1.50
C GLN A 107 13.43 -7.11 -0.26
N LEU A 108 13.01 -7.84 0.76
CA LEU A 108 12.66 -7.24 2.05
C LEU A 108 13.79 -7.49 3.03
N VAL A 109 14.13 -6.46 3.76
CA VAL A 109 15.19 -6.55 4.77
C VAL A 109 14.61 -6.04 6.09
N PHE A 110 14.75 -6.84 7.14
CA PHE A 110 14.35 -6.47 8.49
C PHE A 110 15.58 -6.42 9.37
N GLU A 111 15.78 -5.30 10.03
CA GLU A 111 16.88 -5.12 10.96
C GLU A 111 16.32 -4.81 12.33
N THR A 112 16.89 -5.43 13.36
CA THR A 112 16.46 -5.25 14.75
C THR A 112 17.52 -4.50 15.55
#